data_30ac8ad279233bb7bac4f6ec36e716e7
#
_entry.id   30ac8ad279233bb7bac4f6ec36e716e7
#
_cell.length_a   1.000
_cell.length_b   1.000
_cell.length_c   1.000
_cell.angle_alpha   90.00
_cell.angle_beta   90.00
_cell.angle_gamma   90.00
#
_symmetry.space_group_name_H-M   'P 1'
#
loop_
_entity.id
_entity.type
_entity.pdbx_description
1 polymer ?
#
loop_
_entity_poly.entity_id
_entity_poly.type
_entity_poly.pdbx_seq_one_letter_code
_entity_poly.pdbx_strand_id
1 'polypeptide(L)'
;MQQRKNKWLIALAAIGIHISIGSVYAWSVLTNPIMEAMGSSLRATTWVFSIAILFLGLSAGFLGSYVEKLGPRHSGLIAMICFCSGMFGTALAIKLQSIVLMYLCYGVIGGIGLGVGYITPVSTLVKWFPNNRGLATGLAIMGFGFASLVAGPLMQILTTSYGLVANFIILGCAYAIIMTASALYLEPPQQVTADSKEKFHISTPHGPNYTVKEAMYTWKFAALWWIFFINITCGIGLLAVASPMAQEVIGMSPLVAASMVGIVGLLNGGGRIFWSTISDYLGRRNVYVLFFLIEIFAFYLLAEVSDSLLFQSLIFIIITCYGGGFSCMPAYLSDLFGTRQLSAIHGRILTAWGLAGIVGPLLLSLIYERTHSYSLTLYFFSGCFVVNLIVALILKYKAQA
;
A
#
# COMPACT_ATOMS: atom_id res chain seq x y z
N MET A 1 -19.34 -35.23 -1.30
CA MET A 1 -18.59 -34.47 -2.32
C MET A 1 -18.58 -33.01 -1.93
N GLN A 2 -17.48 -32.48 -1.40
CA GLN A 2 -17.37 -31.02 -1.16
C GLN A 2 -17.29 -30.33 -2.52
N GLN A 3 -18.24 -29.43 -2.82
CA GLN A 3 -18.27 -28.68 -4.08
C GLN A 3 -16.98 -27.85 -4.19
N ARG A 4 -16.26 -28.03 -5.28
CA ARG A 4 -15.04 -27.27 -5.58
C ARG A 4 -15.39 -25.78 -5.70
N LYS A 5 -14.94 -24.94 -4.77
CA LYS A 5 -15.21 -23.50 -4.82
C LYS A 5 -14.68 -22.88 -6.12
N ASN A 6 -15.41 -21.89 -6.62
CA ASN A 6 -15.01 -21.19 -7.83
C ASN A 6 -13.83 -20.24 -7.51
N LYS A 7 -12.72 -20.39 -8.22
CA LYS A 7 -11.51 -19.59 -8.04
C LYS A 7 -11.74 -18.09 -8.24
N TRP A 8 -12.68 -17.70 -9.10
CA TRP A 8 -13.01 -16.30 -9.33
C TRP A 8 -13.82 -15.69 -8.19
N LEU A 9 -14.66 -16.48 -7.52
CA LEU A 9 -15.34 -16.04 -6.31
C LEU A 9 -14.37 -15.95 -5.11
N ILE A 10 -13.33 -16.79 -5.07
CA ILE A 10 -12.22 -16.61 -4.10
C ILE A 10 -11.46 -15.32 -4.40
N ALA A 11 -11.22 -15.00 -5.68
CA ALA A 11 -10.61 -13.71 -6.05
C ALA A 11 -11.50 -12.52 -5.66
N LEU A 12 -12.80 -12.59 -5.88
CA LEU A 12 -13.74 -11.56 -5.47
C LEU A 12 -13.76 -11.36 -3.94
N ALA A 13 -13.77 -12.46 -3.18
CA ALA A 13 -13.66 -12.40 -1.72
C ALA A 13 -12.33 -11.78 -1.26
N ALA A 14 -11.22 -12.10 -1.92
CA ALA A 14 -9.92 -11.49 -1.66
C ALA A 14 -9.96 -9.97 -1.92
N ILE A 15 -10.58 -9.54 -3.03
CA ILE A 15 -10.79 -8.12 -3.37
C ILE A 15 -11.66 -7.43 -2.31
N GLY A 16 -12.70 -8.10 -1.78
CA GLY A 16 -13.57 -7.53 -0.73
C GLY A 16 -12.82 -7.17 0.54
N ILE A 17 -11.85 -7.98 0.97
CA ILE A 17 -10.96 -7.61 2.09
C ILE A 17 -10.09 -6.42 1.69
N HIS A 18 -9.44 -6.48 0.53
CA HIS A 18 -8.49 -5.44 0.10
C HIS A 18 -9.15 -4.09 -0.16
N ILE A 19 -10.37 -4.05 -0.71
CA ILE A 19 -11.08 -2.78 -0.94
C ILE A 19 -11.50 -2.13 0.39
N SER A 20 -11.79 -2.93 1.42
CA SER A 20 -12.10 -2.43 2.75
C SER A 20 -10.88 -1.82 3.43
N ILE A 21 -9.78 -2.57 3.54
CA ILE A 21 -8.55 -2.10 4.19
C ILE A 21 -7.80 -1.04 3.37
N GLY A 22 -7.93 -1.06 2.05
CA GLY A 22 -7.30 -0.10 1.15
C GLY A 22 -7.87 1.32 1.28
N SER A 23 -9.03 1.48 1.94
CA SER A 23 -9.59 2.79 2.28
C SER A 23 -8.65 3.66 3.11
N VAL A 24 -7.62 3.08 3.74
CA VAL A 24 -6.54 3.83 4.42
C VAL A 24 -5.83 4.82 3.48
N TYR A 25 -5.78 4.56 2.19
CA TYR A 25 -5.20 5.49 1.21
C TYR A 25 -6.07 6.73 0.93
N ALA A 26 -7.32 6.73 1.37
CA ALA A 26 -8.16 7.92 1.38
C ALA A 26 -8.04 8.75 2.68
N TRP A 27 -7.15 8.37 3.60
CA TRP A 27 -6.95 9.05 4.90
C TRP A 27 -6.83 10.56 4.78
N SER A 28 -6.15 11.07 3.76
CA SER A 28 -5.93 12.49 3.55
C SER A 28 -7.23 13.31 3.46
N VAL A 29 -8.34 12.70 3.04
CA VAL A 29 -9.67 13.33 2.99
C VAL A 29 -10.16 13.67 4.39
N LEU A 30 -9.77 12.89 5.40
CA LEU A 30 -10.17 13.07 6.80
C LEU A 30 -9.20 13.96 7.59
N THR A 31 -8.06 14.35 7.02
CA THR A 31 -7.01 15.12 7.72
C THR A 31 -7.54 16.45 8.24
N ASN A 32 -8.10 17.31 7.38
CA ASN A 32 -8.66 18.59 7.79
C ASN A 32 -9.85 18.43 8.74
N PRO A 33 -10.86 17.58 8.47
CA PRO A 33 -11.95 17.34 9.43
C PRO A 33 -11.47 16.87 10.81
N ILE A 34 -10.42 16.06 10.89
CA ILE A 34 -9.86 15.60 12.18
C ILE A 34 -9.14 16.77 12.88
N MET A 35 -8.33 17.54 12.14
CA MET A 35 -7.65 18.72 12.70
C MET A 35 -8.65 19.70 13.29
N GLU A 36 -9.71 20.02 12.59
CA GLU A 36 -10.77 20.92 13.06
C GLU A 36 -11.53 20.33 14.27
N ALA A 37 -11.94 19.06 14.19
CA ALA A 37 -12.72 18.42 15.25
C ALA A 37 -11.92 18.23 16.54
N MET A 38 -10.61 18.05 16.49
CA MET A 38 -9.76 17.72 17.64
C MET A 38 -8.81 18.86 18.04
N GLY A 39 -8.79 19.99 17.31
CA GLY A 39 -7.84 21.08 17.54
C GLY A 39 -6.38 20.63 17.40
N SER A 40 -6.13 19.61 16.54
CA SER A 40 -4.81 18.99 16.40
C SER A 40 -4.02 19.61 15.26
N SER A 41 -2.67 19.57 15.37
CA SER A 41 -1.79 19.97 14.26
C SER A 41 -1.78 18.96 13.14
N LEU A 42 -1.35 19.37 11.94
CA LEU A 42 -1.15 18.48 10.80
C LEU A 42 -0.22 17.30 11.18
N ARG A 43 0.86 17.57 11.90
CA ARG A 43 1.80 16.55 12.38
C ARG A 43 1.11 15.53 13.29
N ALA A 44 0.34 15.98 14.29
CA ALA A 44 -0.36 15.09 15.21
C ALA A 44 -1.36 14.21 14.47
N THR A 45 -2.12 14.76 13.52
CA THR A 45 -3.09 14.01 12.70
C THR A 45 -2.39 13.03 11.76
N THR A 46 -1.27 13.43 11.17
CA THR A 46 -0.49 12.58 10.25
C THR A 46 0.14 11.40 10.97
N TRP A 47 0.50 11.53 12.27
CA TRP A 47 0.99 10.43 13.08
C TRP A 47 0.00 9.26 13.18
N VAL A 48 -1.31 9.51 13.14
CA VAL A 48 -2.33 8.43 13.14
C VAL A 48 -2.13 7.52 11.93
N PHE A 49 -2.01 8.12 10.75
CA PHE A 49 -1.75 7.40 9.50
C PHE A 49 -0.37 6.70 9.51
N SER A 50 0.66 7.42 9.97
CA SER A 50 2.03 6.89 10.04
C SER A 50 2.13 5.63 10.91
N ILE A 51 1.49 5.65 12.08
CA ILE A 51 1.44 4.49 12.99
C ILE A 51 0.67 3.33 12.32
N ALA A 52 -0.45 3.62 11.63
CA ALA A 52 -1.22 2.60 10.93
C ALA A 52 -0.39 1.90 9.85
N ILE A 53 0.37 2.65 9.05
CA ILE A 53 1.24 2.09 8.03
C ILE A 53 2.46 1.36 8.63
N LEU A 54 3.02 1.85 9.74
CA LEU A 54 4.07 1.14 10.45
C LEU A 54 3.59 -0.25 10.90
N PHE A 55 2.45 -0.30 11.60
CA PHE A 55 1.90 -1.55 12.08
C PHE A 55 1.38 -2.45 10.96
N LEU A 56 0.93 -1.89 9.83
CA LEU A 56 0.68 -2.64 8.61
C LEU A 56 1.95 -3.34 8.15
N GLY A 57 3.05 -2.61 7.98
CA GLY A 57 4.33 -3.17 7.51
C GLY A 57 4.90 -4.21 8.47
N LEU A 58 4.87 -3.94 9.78
CA LEU A 58 5.35 -4.87 10.81
C LEU A 58 4.50 -6.14 10.85
N SER A 59 3.17 -6.02 10.90
CA SER A 59 2.29 -7.18 10.94
C SER A 59 2.36 -8.02 9.65
N ALA A 60 2.40 -7.40 8.48
CA ALA A 60 2.63 -8.10 7.22
C ALA A 60 4.00 -8.82 7.20
N GLY A 61 5.06 -8.17 7.67
CA GLY A 61 6.41 -8.73 7.69
C GLY A 61 6.63 -9.86 8.69
N PHE A 62 5.99 -9.81 9.85
CA PHE A 62 6.27 -10.74 10.94
C PHE A 62 5.15 -11.76 11.21
N LEU A 63 3.89 -11.45 10.88
CA LEU A 63 2.77 -12.35 11.12
C LEU A 63 2.46 -13.28 9.93
N GLY A 64 3.19 -13.20 8.82
CA GLY A 64 2.96 -14.01 7.62
C GLY A 64 2.96 -15.53 7.89
N SER A 65 3.85 -16.02 8.76
CA SER A 65 3.89 -17.42 9.14
C SER A 65 2.67 -17.87 9.98
N TYR A 66 2.12 -16.97 10.78
CA TYR A 66 0.89 -17.22 11.53
C TYR A 66 -0.33 -17.23 10.62
N VAL A 67 -0.40 -16.30 9.66
CA VAL A 67 -1.46 -16.27 8.63
C VAL A 67 -1.49 -17.58 7.84
N GLU A 68 -0.33 -18.13 7.47
CA GLU A 68 -0.27 -19.43 6.79
C GLU A 68 -0.76 -20.59 7.65
N LYS A 69 -0.45 -20.60 8.95
CA LYS A 69 -0.89 -21.66 9.89
C LYS A 69 -2.39 -21.58 10.20
N LEU A 70 -2.91 -20.37 10.40
CA LEU A 70 -4.32 -20.15 10.73
C LEU A 70 -5.25 -20.35 9.52
N GLY A 71 -4.70 -20.20 8.31
CA GLY A 71 -5.45 -20.24 7.07
C GLY A 71 -6.21 -18.95 6.77
N PRO A 72 -6.71 -18.80 5.53
CA PRO A 72 -7.22 -17.53 5.03
C PRO A 72 -8.51 -17.07 5.71
N ARG A 73 -9.39 -18.00 6.12
CA ARG A 73 -10.65 -17.67 6.79
C ARG A 73 -10.41 -17.00 8.14
N HIS A 74 -9.64 -17.65 9.03
CA HIS A 74 -9.38 -17.11 10.38
C HIS A 74 -8.54 -15.84 10.32
N SER A 75 -7.54 -15.80 9.46
CA SER A 75 -6.72 -14.60 9.26
C SER A 75 -7.54 -13.41 8.74
N GLY A 76 -8.47 -13.66 7.80
CA GLY A 76 -9.40 -12.63 7.32
C GLY A 76 -10.34 -12.10 8.40
N LEU A 77 -10.85 -12.99 9.28
CA LEU A 77 -11.68 -12.58 10.42
C LEU A 77 -10.88 -11.78 11.46
N ILE A 78 -9.64 -12.18 11.77
CA ILE A 78 -8.75 -11.41 12.65
C ILE A 78 -8.49 -10.03 12.07
N ALA A 79 -8.21 -9.95 10.76
CA ALA A 79 -8.02 -8.67 10.09
C ALA A 79 -9.26 -7.77 10.19
N MET A 80 -10.45 -8.34 9.99
CA MET A 80 -11.71 -7.63 10.13
C MET A 80 -11.90 -7.12 11.56
N ILE A 81 -11.74 -7.99 12.58
CA ILE A 81 -11.89 -7.60 13.99
C ILE A 81 -10.94 -6.44 14.33
N CYS A 82 -9.65 -6.55 14.00
CA CYS A 82 -8.67 -5.51 14.29
C CYS A 82 -8.99 -4.21 13.54
N PHE A 83 -9.24 -4.28 12.22
CA PHE A 83 -9.47 -3.09 11.42
C PHE A 83 -10.74 -2.35 11.82
N CYS A 84 -11.86 -3.07 11.96
CA CYS A 84 -13.14 -2.45 12.35
C CYS A 84 -13.14 -1.96 13.80
N SER A 85 -12.48 -2.67 14.73
CA SER A 85 -12.25 -2.15 16.09
C SER A 85 -11.45 -0.87 16.07
N GLY A 86 -10.45 -0.75 15.19
CA GLY A 86 -9.72 0.49 14.96
C GLY A 86 -10.63 1.62 14.50
N MET A 87 -11.55 1.37 13.57
CA MET A 87 -12.53 2.35 13.08
C MET A 87 -13.48 2.80 14.21
N PHE A 88 -14.10 1.88 14.94
CA PHE A 88 -15.02 2.21 16.04
C PHE A 88 -14.29 2.90 17.20
N GLY A 89 -13.07 2.46 17.52
CA GLY A 89 -12.24 3.12 18.52
C GLY A 89 -11.84 4.54 18.11
N THR A 90 -11.67 4.79 16.81
CA THR A 90 -11.44 6.15 16.29
C THR A 90 -12.66 7.04 16.47
N ALA A 91 -13.87 6.52 16.20
CA ALA A 91 -15.11 7.25 16.49
C ALA A 91 -15.22 7.62 17.98
N LEU A 92 -14.85 6.72 18.87
CA LEU A 92 -14.79 6.97 20.32
C LEU A 92 -13.70 8.00 20.66
N ALA A 93 -12.51 7.90 20.06
CA ALA A 93 -11.40 8.83 20.27
C ALA A 93 -11.79 10.28 19.92
N ILE A 94 -12.53 10.46 18.83
CA ILE A 94 -13.05 11.78 18.43
C ILE A 94 -14.04 12.31 19.46
N LYS A 95 -14.97 11.49 19.94
CA LYS A 95 -15.94 11.88 20.99
C LYS A 95 -15.24 12.26 22.30
N LEU A 96 -14.17 11.55 22.66
CA LEU A 96 -13.41 11.80 23.88
C LEU A 96 -12.30 12.86 23.70
N GLN A 97 -12.16 13.45 22.51
CA GLN A 97 -11.12 14.42 22.18
C GLN A 97 -9.69 13.92 22.50
N SER A 98 -9.45 12.61 22.29
CA SER A 98 -8.17 11.96 22.63
C SER A 98 -7.42 11.48 21.40
N ILE A 99 -6.42 12.26 20.97
CA ILE A 99 -5.54 11.88 19.85
C ILE A 99 -4.72 10.63 20.18
N VAL A 100 -4.35 10.41 21.44
CA VAL A 100 -3.61 9.23 21.89
C VAL A 100 -4.46 7.97 21.70
N LEU A 101 -5.75 8.03 22.04
CA LEU A 101 -6.67 6.92 21.78
C LEU A 101 -6.83 6.64 20.30
N MET A 102 -6.81 7.67 19.45
CA MET A 102 -6.82 7.50 18.00
C MET A 102 -5.54 6.81 17.49
N TYR A 103 -4.35 7.16 18.03
CA TYR A 103 -3.10 6.45 17.73
C TYR A 103 -3.18 4.97 18.07
N LEU A 104 -3.75 4.62 19.23
CA LEU A 104 -3.90 3.23 19.64
C LEU A 104 -4.93 2.49 18.79
N CYS A 105 -6.10 3.09 18.58
CA CYS A 105 -7.21 2.42 17.89
C CYS A 105 -6.96 2.32 16.38
N TYR A 106 -6.84 3.45 15.68
CA TYR A 106 -6.63 3.43 14.23
C TYR A 106 -5.21 3.02 13.87
N GLY A 107 -4.23 3.63 14.56
CA GLY A 107 -2.82 3.41 14.28
C GLY A 107 -2.37 1.99 14.59
N VAL A 108 -2.46 1.56 15.85
CA VAL A 108 -1.92 0.25 16.26
C VAL A 108 -2.88 -0.88 15.89
N ILE A 109 -4.09 -0.87 16.44
CA ILE A 109 -5.04 -1.98 16.27
C ILE A 109 -5.50 -2.07 14.82
N GLY A 110 -5.90 -0.94 14.23
CA GLY A 110 -6.26 -0.84 12.82
C GLY A 110 -5.11 -1.23 11.91
N GLY A 111 -3.89 -0.76 12.20
CA GLY A 111 -2.67 -1.08 11.47
C GLY A 111 -2.34 -2.58 11.45
N ILE A 112 -2.51 -3.28 12.57
CA ILE A 112 -2.38 -4.75 12.61
C ILE A 112 -3.43 -5.40 11.69
N GLY A 113 -4.68 -4.93 11.75
CA GLY A 113 -5.75 -5.38 10.87
C GLY A 113 -5.43 -5.16 9.39
N LEU A 114 -4.86 -4.01 9.05
CA LEU A 114 -4.39 -3.68 7.70
C LEU A 114 -3.36 -4.69 7.20
N GLY A 115 -2.32 -5.00 7.99
CA GLY A 115 -1.24 -5.88 7.54
C GLY A 115 -1.65 -7.34 7.43
N VAL A 116 -2.37 -7.89 8.41
CA VAL A 116 -2.94 -9.25 8.34
C VAL A 116 -3.92 -9.35 7.16
N GLY A 117 -4.77 -8.31 6.97
CA GLY A 117 -5.71 -8.21 5.86
C GLY A 117 -5.03 -8.08 4.51
N TYR A 118 -3.82 -7.50 4.43
CA TYR A 118 -3.06 -7.39 3.19
C TYR A 118 -2.45 -8.71 2.75
N ILE A 119 -1.77 -9.43 3.66
CA ILE A 119 -1.07 -10.67 3.29
C ILE A 119 -2.01 -11.85 3.06
N THR A 120 -3.17 -11.88 3.70
CA THR A 120 -4.13 -12.99 3.61
C THR A 120 -4.67 -13.22 2.18
N PRO A 121 -5.22 -12.22 1.48
CA PRO A 121 -5.67 -12.36 0.09
C PRO A 121 -4.52 -12.69 -0.87
N VAL A 122 -3.36 -12.03 -0.72
CA VAL A 122 -2.20 -12.25 -1.60
C VAL A 122 -1.72 -13.69 -1.53
N SER A 123 -1.48 -14.20 -0.31
CA SER A 123 -1.03 -15.58 -0.11
C SER A 123 -2.06 -16.61 -0.56
N THR A 124 -3.34 -16.31 -0.44
CA THR A 124 -4.43 -17.19 -0.88
C THR A 124 -4.51 -17.27 -2.40
N LEU A 125 -4.54 -16.12 -3.10
CA LEU A 125 -4.71 -16.09 -4.55
C LEU A 125 -3.51 -16.70 -5.30
N VAL A 126 -2.29 -16.49 -4.83
CA VAL A 126 -1.09 -17.12 -5.40
C VAL A 126 -1.22 -18.67 -5.39
N LYS A 127 -1.85 -19.25 -4.36
CA LYS A 127 -2.09 -20.69 -4.27
C LYS A 127 -3.23 -21.18 -5.18
N TRP A 128 -4.25 -20.35 -5.43
CA TRP A 128 -5.38 -20.66 -6.29
C TRP A 128 -5.08 -20.50 -7.80
N PHE A 129 -4.08 -19.68 -8.15
CA PHE A 129 -3.68 -19.40 -9.54
C PHE A 129 -2.21 -19.77 -9.79
N PRO A 130 -1.80 -21.05 -9.68
CA PRO A 130 -0.40 -21.45 -9.75
C PRO A 130 0.26 -21.14 -11.10
N ASN A 131 -0.51 -21.12 -12.18
CA ASN A 131 -0.03 -20.87 -13.55
C ASN A 131 -0.02 -19.35 -13.91
N ASN A 132 -0.69 -18.50 -13.12
CA ASN A 132 -0.87 -17.08 -13.39
C ASN A 132 -0.63 -16.29 -12.11
N ARG A 133 0.52 -16.48 -11.46
CA ARG A 133 0.85 -15.87 -10.16
C ARG A 133 0.89 -14.35 -10.22
N GLY A 134 1.37 -13.77 -11.32
CA GLY A 134 1.38 -12.33 -11.56
C GLY A 134 -0.05 -11.76 -11.60
N LEU A 135 -0.95 -12.38 -12.37
CA LEU A 135 -2.37 -12.03 -12.39
C LEU A 135 -3.00 -12.13 -10.99
N ALA A 136 -2.71 -13.21 -10.27
CA ALA A 136 -3.22 -13.42 -8.92
C ALA A 136 -2.80 -12.31 -7.95
N THR A 137 -1.51 -11.96 -7.98
CA THR A 137 -0.96 -10.88 -7.16
C THR A 137 -1.53 -9.53 -7.58
N GLY A 138 -1.63 -9.28 -8.89
CA GLY A 138 -2.23 -8.06 -9.43
C GLY A 138 -3.69 -7.88 -9.02
N LEU A 139 -4.52 -8.92 -9.13
CA LEU A 139 -5.92 -8.90 -8.69
C LEU A 139 -6.06 -8.62 -7.19
N ALA A 140 -5.23 -9.27 -6.36
CA ALA A 140 -5.23 -9.02 -4.93
C ALA A 140 -4.90 -7.56 -4.63
N ILE A 141 -3.75 -7.10 -5.10
CA ILE A 141 -3.18 -5.81 -4.75
C ILE A 141 -3.95 -4.63 -5.39
N MET A 142 -4.58 -4.86 -6.55
CA MET A 142 -5.43 -3.88 -7.25
C MET A 142 -6.60 -3.42 -6.37
N GLY A 143 -7.27 -4.34 -5.67
CA GLY A 143 -8.38 -4.00 -4.77
C GLY A 143 -7.98 -3.01 -3.70
N PHE A 144 -6.78 -3.14 -3.15
CA PHE A 144 -6.22 -2.19 -2.18
C PHE A 144 -5.94 -0.81 -2.82
N GLY A 145 -5.46 -0.77 -4.07
CA GLY A 145 -5.22 0.49 -4.80
C GLY A 145 -6.53 1.22 -5.15
N PHE A 146 -7.53 0.49 -5.62
CA PHE A 146 -8.81 1.08 -6.04
C PHE A 146 -9.72 1.50 -4.89
N ALA A 147 -9.44 1.08 -3.67
CA ALA A 147 -10.31 1.37 -2.52
C ALA A 147 -10.59 2.85 -2.34
N SER A 148 -9.59 3.72 -2.53
CA SER A 148 -9.76 5.16 -2.34
C SER A 148 -10.61 5.82 -3.42
N LEU A 149 -10.81 5.19 -4.59
CA LEU A 149 -11.72 5.67 -5.62
C LEU A 149 -13.17 5.80 -5.10
N VAL A 150 -13.57 4.83 -4.28
CA VAL A 150 -14.90 4.83 -3.66
C VAL A 150 -14.85 5.48 -2.27
N ALA A 151 -13.83 5.16 -1.48
CA ALA A 151 -13.72 5.61 -0.10
C ALA A 151 -13.51 7.14 0.01
N GLY A 152 -12.73 7.76 -0.88
CA GLY A 152 -12.44 9.19 -0.83
C GLY A 152 -13.70 10.07 -0.89
N PRO A 153 -14.47 10.04 -1.99
CA PRO A 153 -15.73 10.78 -2.09
C PRO A 153 -16.75 10.37 -1.02
N LEU A 154 -16.86 9.07 -0.71
CA LEU A 154 -17.79 8.57 0.30
C LEU A 154 -17.47 9.11 1.70
N MET A 155 -16.20 9.12 2.11
CA MET A 155 -15.74 9.70 3.38
C MET A 155 -16.08 11.20 3.45
N GLN A 156 -15.87 11.94 2.37
CA GLN A 156 -16.22 13.36 2.32
C GLN A 156 -17.74 13.57 2.49
N ILE A 157 -18.56 12.83 1.74
CA ILE A 157 -20.04 12.93 1.81
C ILE A 157 -20.53 12.54 3.20
N LEU A 158 -20.05 11.43 3.77
CA LEU A 158 -20.47 10.99 5.10
C LEU A 158 -20.05 12.00 6.19
N THR A 159 -18.86 12.56 6.08
CA THR A 159 -18.35 13.54 7.05
C THR A 159 -19.15 14.84 7.01
N THR A 160 -19.49 15.34 5.82
CA THR A 160 -20.27 16.57 5.67
C THR A 160 -21.74 16.39 6.02
N SER A 161 -22.36 15.23 5.71
CA SER A 161 -23.79 15.00 5.93
C SER A 161 -24.12 14.50 7.33
N TYR A 162 -23.26 13.69 7.94
CA TYR A 162 -23.54 13.01 9.21
C TYR A 162 -22.48 13.26 10.29
N GLY A 163 -21.41 13.97 9.94
CA GLY A 163 -20.29 14.25 10.83
C GLY A 163 -19.22 13.15 10.88
N LEU A 164 -18.05 13.53 11.38
CA LEU A 164 -16.84 12.70 11.38
C LEU A 164 -16.99 11.40 12.17
N VAL A 165 -17.67 11.44 13.33
CA VAL A 165 -17.92 10.25 14.16
C VAL A 165 -18.79 9.23 13.41
N ALA A 166 -19.87 9.69 12.77
CA ALA A 166 -20.76 8.83 12.01
C ALA A 166 -20.05 8.22 10.78
N ASN A 167 -19.16 8.97 10.13
CA ASN A 167 -18.34 8.43 9.04
C ASN A 167 -17.57 7.17 9.46
N PHE A 168 -16.87 7.20 10.60
CA PHE A 168 -16.12 6.04 11.09
C PHE A 168 -17.02 4.88 11.51
N ILE A 169 -18.19 5.13 12.07
CA ILE A 169 -19.14 4.09 12.46
C ILE A 169 -19.75 3.44 11.22
N ILE A 170 -20.27 4.22 10.27
CA ILE A 170 -20.94 3.72 9.06
C ILE A 170 -19.95 2.88 8.23
N LEU A 171 -18.74 3.41 7.99
CA LEU A 171 -17.71 2.68 7.24
C LEU A 171 -17.23 1.46 8.01
N GLY A 172 -17.06 1.56 9.33
CA GLY A 172 -16.69 0.42 10.16
C GLY A 172 -17.69 -0.72 10.09
N CYS A 173 -19.00 -0.42 10.12
CA CYS A 173 -20.07 -1.41 9.93
C CYS A 173 -20.07 -2.02 8.52
N ALA A 174 -19.94 -1.17 7.48
CA ALA A 174 -19.89 -1.65 6.10
C ALA A 174 -18.68 -2.58 5.87
N TYR A 175 -17.50 -2.18 6.34
CA TYR A 175 -16.30 -3.01 6.23
C TYR A 175 -16.39 -4.29 7.06
N ALA A 176 -17.01 -4.27 8.24
CA ALA A 176 -17.24 -5.48 9.02
C ALA A 176 -18.09 -6.49 8.25
N ILE A 177 -19.16 -6.05 7.59
CA ILE A 177 -20.02 -6.91 6.75
C ILE A 177 -19.24 -7.46 5.56
N ILE A 178 -18.58 -6.60 4.79
CA ILE A 178 -17.84 -6.99 3.57
C ILE A 178 -16.70 -7.96 3.92
N MET A 179 -15.87 -7.61 4.90
CA MET A 179 -14.71 -8.41 5.30
C MET A 179 -15.13 -9.74 5.93
N THR A 180 -16.22 -9.78 6.72
CA THR A 180 -16.74 -11.03 7.28
C THR A 180 -17.23 -11.96 6.17
N ALA A 181 -18.09 -11.47 5.26
CA ALA A 181 -18.58 -12.26 4.13
C ALA A 181 -17.41 -12.79 3.27
N SER A 182 -16.43 -11.93 2.99
CA SER A 182 -15.23 -12.27 2.25
C SER A 182 -14.40 -13.34 2.98
N ALA A 183 -14.10 -13.14 4.27
CA ALA A 183 -13.29 -14.05 5.06
C ALA A 183 -13.94 -15.44 5.20
N LEU A 184 -15.25 -15.50 5.40
CA LEU A 184 -16.01 -16.75 5.47
C LEU A 184 -15.99 -17.53 4.16
N TYR A 185 -15.87 -16.85 3.02
CA TYR A 185 -15.78 -17.50 1.72
C TYR A 185 -14.35 -17.96 1.38
N LEU A 186 -13.31 -17.31 1.91
CA LEU A 186 -11.92 -17.67 1.65
C LEU A 186 -11.61 -19.07 2.18
N GLU A 187 -10.96 -19.88 1.34
CA GLU A 187 -10.43 -21.20 1.68
C GLU A 187 -9.08 -21.43 0.98
N PRO A 188 -8.21 -22.29 1.55
CA PRO A 188 -7.04 -22.76 0.80
C PRO A 188 -7.51 -23.65 -0.37
N PRO A 189 -6.76 -23.73 -1.47
CA PRO A 189 -7.07 -24.68 -2.52
C PRO A 189 -6.98 -26.10 -1.95
N GLN A 190 -7.90 -26.98 -2.39
CA GLN A 190 -7.84 -28.41 -2.04
C GLN A 190 -6.49 -28.96 -2.50
N GLN A 191 -5.79 -29.66 -1.61
CA GLN A 191 -4.54 -30.33 -1.97
C GLN A 191 -4.85 -31.35 -3.07
N VAL A 192 -4.27 -31.14 -4.22
CA VAL A 192 -4.26 -32.14 -5.29
C VAL A 192 -3.49 -33.34 -4.75
N THR A 193 -4.15 -34.49 -4.63
CA THR A 193 -3.55 -35.73 -4.19
C THR A 193 -2.28 -36.06 -4.98
N ALA A 194 -1.36 -36.80 -4.37
CA ALA A 194 0.02 -37.02 -4.85
C ALA A 194 0.18 -37.51 -6.28
N ASP A 195 -0.88 -38.10 -6.90
CA ASP A 195 -0.87 -38.65 -8.27
C ASP A 195 -0.80 -37.59 -9.39
N SER A 196 -1.00 -36.32 -9.11
CA SER A 196 -0.88 -35.25 -10.12
C SER A 196 0.46 -34.52 -10.11
N LYS A 197 1.42 -34.92 -9.25
CA LYS A 197 2.76 -34.33 -9.23
C LYS A 197 3.63 -34.66 -10.44
N GLU A 198 3.30 -35.72 -11.18
CA GLU A 198 4.12 -36.17 -12.31
C GLU A 198 3.92 -35.40 -13.62
N LYS A 199 2.90 -34.55 -13.76
CA LYS A 199 2.61 -33.86 -15.03
C LYS A 199 2.99 -32.40 -15.13
N PHE A 200 3.56 -31.80 -14.08
CA PHE A 200 4.06 -30.44 -14.16
C PHE A 200 5.59 -30.42 -14.14
N HIS A 201 6.20 -30.49 -15.31
CA HIS A 201 7.54 -29.94 -15.50
C HIS A 201 7.50 -28.45 -15.19
N ILE A 202 7.63 -28.09 -13.90
CA ILE A 202 8.06 -26.77 -13.53
C ILE A 202 9.53 -26.74 -13.94
N SER A 203 9.81 -26.10 -15.06
CA SER A 203 11.18 -25.70 -15.39
C SER A 203 11.69 -24.91 -14.17
N THR A 204 12.53 -25.54 -13.38
CA THR A 204 13.27 -24.85 -12.31
C THR A 204 14.06 -23.75 -12.99
N PRO A 205 13.84 -22.46 -12.66
CA PRO A 205 14.70 -21.43 -13.19
C PRO A 205 16.13 -21.77 -12.76
N HIS A 206 17.03 -21.88 -13.72
CA HIS A 206 18.47 -22.02 -13.46
C HIS A 206 18.98 -20.67 -12.90
N GLY A 207 18.74 -20.41 -11.61
CA GLY A 207 19.18 -19.21 -10.91
C GLY A 207 19.52 -19.53 -9.45
N PRO A 208 20.26 -18.66 -8.77
CA PRO A 208 20.60 -18.86 -7.38
C PRO A 208 19.33 -18.88 -6.53
N ASN A 209 19.19 -19.90 -5.67
CA ASN A 209 18.08 -20.03 -4.72
C ASN A 209 18.56 -19.69 -3.32
N TYR A 210 18.45 -18.43 -2.95
CA TYR A 210 18.82 -17.94 -1.63
C TYR A 210 17.79 -18.30 -0.56
N THR A 211 18.27 -18.58 0.65
CA THR A 211 17.45 -18.48 1.87
C THR A 211 17.22 -17.03 2.23
N VAL A 212 16.20 -16.75 3.09
CA VAL A 212 15.97 -15.38 3.59
C VAL A 212 17.23 -14.79 4.24
N LYS A 213 17.92 -15.59 5.06
CA LYS A 213 19.12 -15.17 5.77
C LYS A 213 20.23 -14.81 4.78
N GLU A 214 20.51 -15.67 3.81
CA GLU A 214 21.52 -15.41 2.77
C GLU A 214 21.17 -14.15 1.96
N ALA A 215 19.92 -14.00 1.52
CA ALA A 215 19.46 -12.85 0.75
C ALA A 215 19.69 -11.54 1.53
N MET A 216 19.28 -11.49 2.82
CA MET A 216 19.39 -10.29 3.65
C MET A 216 20.83 -9.81 3.87
N TYR A 217 21.82 -10.70 3.82
CA TYR A 217 23.24 -10.32 3.96
C TYR A 217 23.89 -9.87 2.65
N THR A 218 23.14 -9.84 1.53
CA THR A 218 23.66 -9.33 0.27
C THR A 218 23.52 -7.82 0.14
N TRP A 219 24.48 -7.17 -0.49
CA TRP A 219 24.36 -5.76 -0.85
C TRP A 219 23.17 -5.50 -1.80
N LYS A 220 22.81 -6.50 -2.64
CA LYS A 220 21.66 -6.44 -3.56
C LYS A 220 20.34 -6.29 -2.81
N PHE A 221 20.17 -7.03 -1.70
CA PHE A 221 18.99 -6.89 -0.84
C PHE A 221 18.94 -5.50 -0.18
N ALA A 222 20.06 -5.05 0.39
CA ALA A 222 20.12 -3.72 1.01
C ALA A 222 19.82 -2.61 0.01
N ALA A 223 20.33 -2.70 -1.22
CA ALA A 223 20.06 -1.74 -2.27
C ALA A 223 18.58 -1.77 -2.72
N LEU A 224 17.97 -2.96 -2.87
CA LEU A 224 16.54 -3.07 -3.18
C LEU A 224 15.66 -2.54 -2.04
N TRP A 225 16.02 -2.82 -0.80
CA TRP A 225 15.34 -2.30 0.38
C TRP A 225 15.39 -0.76 0.39
N TRP A 226 16.56 -0.19 0.10
CA TRP A 226 16.76 1.25 0.05
C TRP A 226 15.94 1.93 -1.05
N ILE A 227 16.02 1.45 -2.30
CA ILE A 227 15.27 2.07 -3.41
C ILE A 227 13.77 1.94 -3.21
N PHE A 228 13.32 0.84 -2.60
CA PHE A 228 11.93 0.64 -2.24
C PHE A 228 11.50 1.56 -1.09
N PHE A 229 12.33 1.69 -0.06
CA PHE A 229 12.10 2.60 1.07
C PHE A 229 11.91 4.04 0.60
N ILE A 230 12.80 4.57 -0.22
CA ILE A 230 12.72 5.96 -0.71
C ILE A 230 11.50 6.12 -1.63
N ASN A 231 11.26 5.21 -2.56
CA ASN A 231 10.10 5.27 -3.45
C ASN A 231 8.80 5.34 -2.64
N ILE A 232 8.67 4.50 -1.63
CA ILE A 232 7.48 4.51 -0.77
C ILE A 232 7.44 5.74 0.12
N THR A 233 8.56 6.17 0.70
CA THR A 233 8.63 7.34 1.59
C THR A 233 8.07 8.58 0.90
N CYS A 234 8.51 8.86 -0.32
CA CYS A 234 8.08 10.03 -1.07
C CYS A 234 6.60 9.91 -1.49
N GLY A 235 6.21 8.75 -2.02
CA GLY A 235 4.83 8.54 -2.47
C GLY A 235 3.81 8.52 -1.34
N ILE A 236 4.12 7.87 -0.20
CA ILE A 236 3.19 7.79 0.93
C ILE A 236 3.14 9.12 1.71
N GLY A 237 4.25 9.88 1.73
CA GLY A 237 4.26 11.24 2.25
C GLY A 237 3.29 12.13 1.47
N LEU A 238 3.33 12.06 0.13
CA LEU A 238 2.40 12.78 -0.74
C LEU A 238 0.95 12.32 -0.53
N LEU A 239 0.71 11.01 -0.47
CA LEU A 239 -0.63 10.43 -0.24
C LEU A 239 -1.25 10.90 1.08
N ALA A 240 -0.45 11.05 2.14
CA ALA A 240 -0.93 11.44 3.46
C ALA A 240 -1.52 12.86 3.50
N VAL A 241 -1.11 13.73 2.58
CA VAL A 241 -1.53 15.15 2.53
C VAL A 241 -2.10 15.55 1.17
N ALA A 242 -2.38 14.61 0.27
CA ALA A 242 -2.84 14.91 -1.09
C ALA A 242 -4.09 15.81 -1.13
N SER A 243 -5.08 15.55 -0.26
CA SER A 243 -6.29 16.36 -0.18
C SER A 243 -6.04 17.75 0.42
N PRO A 244 -5.41 17.92 1.60
CA PRO A 244 -5.04 19.25 2.11
C PRO A 244 -4.20 20.05 1.13
N MET A 245 -3.18 19.44 0.52
CA MET A 245 -2.31 20.10 -0.44
C MET A 245 -3.07 20.61 -1.67
N ALA A 246 -4.01 19.83 -2.20
CA ALA A 246 -4.86 20.25 -3.32
C ALA A 246 -5.78 21.42 -2.95
N GLN A 247 -6.29 21.45 -1.71
CA GLN A 247 -7.12 22.54 -1.22
C GLN A 247 -6.30 23.84 -1.00
N GLU A 248 -5.12 23.73 -0.42
CA GLU A 248 -4.29 24.87 -0.06
C GLU A 248 -3.50 25.45 -1.23
N VAL A 249 -2.88 24.61 -2.06
CA VAL A 249 -2.01 25.05 -3.16
C VAL A 249 -2.83 25.50 -4.37
N ILE A 250 -3.90 24.75 -4.70
CA ILE A 250 -4.68 24.94 -5.93
C ILE A 250 -6.06 25.58 -5.65
N GLY A 251 -6.50 25.62 -4.38
CA GLY A 251 -7.81 26.15 -4.01
C GLY A 251 -8.97 25.20 -4.38
N MET A 252 -8.74 23.89 -4.46
CA MET A 252 -9.80 22.93 -4.75
C MET A 252 -10.82 22.87 -3.62
N SER A 253 -12.11 22.73 -3.97
CA SER A 253 -13.11 22.42 -2.94
C SER A 253 -12.86 21.05 -2.31
N PRO A 254 -13.27 20.81 -1.04
CA PRO A 254 -13.05 19.54 -0.36
C PRO A 254 -13.55 18.32 -1.14
N LEU A 255 -14.71 18.44 -1.81
CA LEU A 255 -15.26 17.34 -2.61
C LEU A 255 -14.43 17.04 -3.86
N VAL A 256 -13.93 18.10 -4.54
CA VAL A 256 -13.05 17.94 -5.71
C VAL A 256 -11.71 17.32 -5.30
N ALA A 257 -11.12 17.78 -4.18
CA ALA A 257 -9.90 17.20 -3.64
C ALA A 257 -10.09 15.72 -3.23
N ALA A 258 -11.22 15.37 -2.62
CA ALA A 258 -11.56 13.99 -2.29
C ALA A 258 -11.74 13.12 -3.54
N SER A 259 -12.34 13.66 -4.60
CA SER A 259 -12.49 12.96 -5.90
C SER A 259 -11.11 12.76 -6.58
N MET A 260 -10.22 13.75 -6.50
CA MET A 260 -8.83 13.61 -6.94
C MET A 260 -8.12 12.47 -6.20
N VAL A 261 -8.27 12.36 -4.89
CA VAL A 261 -7.72 11.23 -4.09
C VAL A 261 -8.32 9.89 -4.53
N GLY A 262 -9.58 9.87 -4.94
CA GLY A 262 -10.21 8.70 -5.56
C GLY A 262 -9.50 8.28 -6.87
N ILE A 263 -9.24 9.24 -7.76
CA ILE A 263 -8.51 9.00 -9.02
C ILE A 263 -7.06 8.57 -8.74
N VAL A 264 -6.41 9.15 -7.74
CA VAL A 264 -5.09 8.72 -7.24
C VAL A 264 -5.09 7.22 -6.92
N GLY A 265 -6.14 6.72 -6.24
CA GLY A 265 -6.27 5.30 -5.97
C GLY A 265 -6.45 4.43 -7.21
N LEU A 266 -7.25 4.90 -8.17
CA LEU A 266 -7.42 4.24 -9.47
C LEU A 266 -6.09 4.11 -10.19
N LEU A 267 -5.32 5.19 -10.24
CA LEU A 267 -4.03 5.23 -10.93
C LEU A 267 -2.93 4.48 -10.17
N ASN A 268 -2.99 4.44 -8.83
CA ASN A 268 -2.14 3.56 -8.04
C ASN A 268 -2.38 2.09 -8.41
N GLY A 269 -3.65 1.66 -8.43
CA GLY A 269 -4.02 0.30 -8.83
C GLY A 269 -3.69 0.01 -10.31
N GLY A 270 -4.03 0.92 -11.22
CA GLY A 270 -3.73 0.83 -12.65
C GLY A 270 -2.23 0.83 -12.94
N GLY A 271 -1.47 1.67 -12.24
CA GLY A 271 -0.01 1.73 -12.33
C GLY A 271 0.67 0.41 -11.99
N ARG A 272 0.12 -0.35 -11.03
CA ARG A 272 0.61 -1.69 -10.68
C ARG A 272 0.54 -2.65 -11.86
N ILE A 273 -0.56 -2.66 -12.60
CA ILE A 273 -0.73 -3.52 -13.78
C ILE A 273 0.15 -3.02 -14.92
N PHE A 274 0.07 -1.72 -15.22
CA PHE A 274 0.79 -1.10 -16.32
C PHE A 274 2.31 -1.30 -16.22
N TRP A 275 2.90 -0.90 -15.11
CA TRP A 275 4.34 -0.98 -14.91
C TRP A 275 4.87 -2.40 -14.76
N SER A 276 4.12 -3.32 -14.12
CA SER A 276 4.53 -4.71 -14.04
C SER A 276 4.54 -5.38 -15.41
N THR A 277 3.55 -5.07 -16.26
CA THR A 277 3.51 -5.53 -17.64
C THR A 277 4.69 -4.97 -18.44
N ILE A 278 4.92 -3.65 -18.38
CA ILE A 278 6.07 -3.01 -19.05
C ILE A 278 7.39 -3.61 -18.56
N SER A 279 7.49 -3.94 -17.27
CA SER A 279 8.70 -4.52 -16.71
C SER A 279 9.03 -5.91 -17.24
N ASP A 280 8.06 -6.64 -17.77
CA ASP A 280 8.29 -7.92 -18.45
C ASP A 280 9.01 -7.74 -19.80
N TYR A 281 8.77 -6.60 -20.47
CA TYR A 281 9.40 -6.28 -21.77
C TYR A 281 10.71 -5.49 -21.61
N LEU A 282 10.71 -4.44 -20.80
CA LEU A 282 11.89 -3.58 -20.61
C LEU A 282 12.92 -4.15 -19.63
N GLY A 283 12.52 -5.14 -18.82
CA GLY A 283 13.30 -5.65 -17.69
C GLY A 283 13.18 -4.78 -16.43
N ARG A 284 13.11 -5.44 -15.25
CA ARG A 284 12.86 -4.81 -13.94
C ARG A 284 13.84 -3.68 -13.64
N ARG A 285 15.13 -3.89 -13.92
CA ARG A 285 16.20 -2.92 -13.67
C ARG A 285 15.99 -1.61 -14.43
N ASN A 286 15.57 -1.69 -15.70
CA ASN A 286 15.33 -0.51 -16.54
C ASN A 286 14.08 0.24 -16.08
N VAL A 287 13.04 -0.46 -15.65
CA VAL A 287 11.80 0.14 -15.16
C VAL A 287 12.05 0.94 -13.88
N TYR A 288 12.85 0.44 -12.94
CA TYR A 288 13.22 1.22 -11.74
C TYR A 288 14.05 2.47 -12.07
N VAL A 289 14.96 2.39 -13.04
CA VAL A 289 15.67 3.58 -13.55
C VAL A 289 14.69 4.59 -14.15
N LEU A 290 13.72 4.12 -14.93
CA LEU A 290 12.68 4.96 -15.53
C LEU A 290 11.77 5.61 -14.48
N PHE A 291 11.36 4.87 -13.44
CA PHE A 291 10.60 5.43 -12.31
C PHE A 291 11.33 6.64 -11.74
N PHE A 292 12.59 6.46 -11.34
CA PHE A 292 13.33 7.49 -10.64
C PHE A 292 13.61 8.71 -11.52
N LEU A 293 13.82 8.50 -12.83
CA LEU A 293 13.90 9.63 -13.77
C LEU A 293 12.58 10.42 -13.82
N ILE A 294 11.44 9.74 -13.96
CA ILE A 294 10.13 10.39 -13.98
C ILE A 294 9.89 11.14 -12.66
N GLU A 295 10.17 10.49 -11.53
CA GLU A 295 9.87 11.05 -10.21
C GLU A 295 10.77 12.24 -9.85
N ILE A 296 12.03 12.29 -10.29
CA ILE A 296 12.91 13.47 -10.14
C ILE A 296 12.21 14.70 -10.74
N PHE A 297 11.81 14.60 -12.01
CA PHE A 297 11.18 15.73 -12.69
C PHE A 297 9.77 16.03 -12.17
N ALA A 298 8.99 15.00 -11.90
CA ALA A 298 7.61 15.17 -11.44
C ALA A 298 7.55 15.84 -10.06
N PHE A 299 8.37 15.45 -9.10
CA PHE A 299 8.44 16.11 -7.77
C PHE A 299 9.02 17.53 -7.86
N TYR A 300 10.03 17.75 -8.72
CA TYR A 300 10.59 19.08 -8.94
C TYR A 300 9.53 20.04 -9.51
N LEU A 301 8.82 19.63 -10.57
CA LEU A 301 7.79 20.44 -11.19
C LEU A 301 6.58 20.65 -10.25
N LEU A 302 6.21 19.64 -9.48
CA LEU A 302 5.10 19.72 -8.51
C LEU A 302 5.35 20.79 -7.45
N ALA A 303 6.63 21.08 -7.12
CA ALA A 303 6.99 22.11 -6.16
C ALA A 303 6.73 23.54 -6.64
N GLU A 304 6.65 23.75 -7.97
CA GLU A 304 6.51 25.06 -8.60
C GLU A 304 5.12 25.29 -9.23
N VAL A 305 4.31 24.24 -9.33
CA VAL A 305 3.07 24.29 -10.10
C VAL A 305 1.97 25.06 -9.37
N SER A 306 1.26 25.93 -10.12
CA SER A 306 0.03 26.59 -9.69
C SER A 306 -1.19 26.24 -10.55
N ASP A 307 -0.97 25.61 -11.72
CA ASP A 307 -2.05 25.16 -12.59
C ASP A 307 -2.67 23.85 -12.08
N SER A 308 -4.00 23.84 -11.98
CA SER A 308 -4.75 22.71 -11.41
C SER A 308 -4.62 21.41 -12.21
N LEU A 309 -4.60 21.50 -13.56
CA LEU A 309 -4.50 20.32 -14.42
C LEU A 309 -3.09 19.70 -14.35
N LEU A 310 -2.07 20.55 -14.39
CA LEU A 310 -0.69 20.12 -14.29
C LEU A 310 -0.39 19.54 -12.91
N PHE A 311 -0.89 20.16 -11.83
CA PHE A 311 -0.79 19.65 -10.46
C PHE A 311 -1.34 18.24 -10.34
N GLN A 312 -2.57 18.02 -10.79
CA GLN A 312 -3.20 16.70 -10.76
C GLN A 312 -2.43 15.68 -11.60
N SER A 313 -2.03 16.07 -12.82
CA SER A 313 -1.27 15.21 -13.73
C SER A 313 0.05 14.74 -13.15
N LEU A 314 0.80 15.63 -12.47
CA LEU A 314 2.06 15.29 -11.81
C LEU A 314 1.84 14.33 -10.65
N ILE A 315 0.84 14.58 -9.79
CA ILE A 315 0.47 13.64 -8.71
C ILE A 315 0.10 12.28 -9.30
N PHE A 316 -0.71 12.26 -10.35
CA PHE A 316 -1.15 11.02 -11.00
C PHE A 316 0.02 10.21 -11.55
N ILE A 317 0.97 10.85 -12.20
CA ILE A 317 2.19 10.20 -12.70
C ILE A 317 3.02 9.62 -11.54
N ILE A 318 3.30 10.41 -10.50
CA ILE A 318 4.03 9.98 -9.31
C ILE A 318 3.38 8.73 -8.70
N ILE A 319 2.06 8.74 -8.56
CA ILE A 319 1.34 7.63 -7.93
C ILE A 319 1.30 6.37 -8.80
N THR A 320 1.34 6.48 -10.12
CA THR A 320 1.54 5.28 -10.96
C THR A 320 2.91 4.65 -10.72
N CYS A 321 3.98 5.44 -10.60
CA CYS A 321 5.33 4.96 -10.31
C CYS A 321 5.41 4.35 -8.90
N TYR A 322 4.79 5.00 -7.90
CA TYR A 322 4.63 4.45 -6.56
C TYR A 322 3.98 3.06 -6.57
N GLY A 323 2.82 2.91 -7.26
CA GLY A 323 2.15 1.63 -7.43
C GLY A 323 2.99 0.60 -8.16
N GLY A 324 3.68 1.03 -9.23
CA GLY A 324 4.61 0.22 -10.01
C GLY A 324 5.76 -0.33 -9.18
N GLY A 325 6.31 0.47 -8.26
CA GLY A 325 7.35 0.04 -7.32
C GLY A 325 6.97 -1.17 -6.49
N PHE A 326 5.71 -1.22 -6.01
CA PHE A 326 5.19 -2.40 -5.30
C PHE A 326 5.04 -3.63 -6.19
N SER A 327 4.49 -3.47 -7.38
CA SER A 327 4.17 -4.62 -8.25
C SER A 327 5.38 -5.22 -8.94
N CYS A 328 6.39 -4.42 -9.25
CA CYS A 328 7.64 -4.88 -9.87
C CYS A 328 8.61 -5.52 -8.86
N MET A 329 8.51 -5.21 -7.56
CA MET A 329 9.46 -5.66 -6.54
C MET A 329 9.50 -7.19 -6.39
N PRO A 330 8.37 -7.94 -6.27
CA PRO A 330 8.42 -9.40 -6.14
C PRO A 330 9.11 -10.08 -7.32
N ALA A 331 8.86 -9.61 -8.55
CA ALA A 331 9.51 -10.13 -9.74
C ALA A 331 11.01 -9.83 -9.73
N TYR A 332 11.42 -8.63 -9.32
CA TYR A 332 12.82 -8.25 -9.21
C TYR A 332 13.57 -9.09 -8.15
N LEU A 333 12.93 -9.35 -7.00
CA LEU A 333 13.47 -10.25 -5.99
C LEU A 333 13.61 -11.68 -6.51
N SER A 334 12.61 -12.17 -7.27
CA SER A 334 12.65 -13.48 -7.91
C SER A 334 13.82 -13.62 -8.88
N ASP A 335 14.09 -12.58 -9.68
CA ASP A 335 15.20 -12.56 -10.63
C ASP A 335 16.57 -12.59 -9.95
N LEU A 336 16.70 -12.00 -8.74
CA LEU A 336 17.98 -11.91 -8.04
C LEU A 336 18.21 -13.03 -7.03
N PHE A 337 17.16 -13.53 -6.37
CA PHE A 337 17.28 -14.46 -5.23
C PHE A 337 16.59 -15.80 -5.47
N GLY A 338 15.90 -15.95 -6.59
CA GLY A 338 15.13 -17.15 -6.89
C GLY A 338 13.76 -17.20 -6.19
N THR A 339 13.04 -18.31 -6.43
CA THR A 339 11.64 -18.45 -6.01
C THR A 339 11.44 -19.25 -4.72
N ARG A 340 12.49 -19.95 -4.23
CA ARG A 340 12.39 -20.91 -3.13
C ARG A 340 11.82 -20.29 -1.82
N GLN A 341 12.28 -19.10 -1.45
CA GLN A 341 11.82 -18.38 -0.26
C GLN A 341 11.35 -16.96 -0.61
N LEU A 342 10.85 -16.77 -1.82
CA LEU A 342 10.47 -15.45 -2.34
C LEU A 342 9.49 -14.72 -1.42
N SER A 343 8.44 -15.39 -0.94
CA SER A 343 7.44 -14.77 -0.05
C SER A 343 8.05 -14.25 1.24
N ALA A 344 8.99 -15.00 1.81
CA ALA A 344 9.65 -14.60 3.04
C ALA A 344 10.68 -13.46 2.80
N ILE A 345 11.41 -13.50 1.68
CA ILE A 345 12.34 -12.42 1.28
C ILE A 345 11.53 -11.14 1.00
N HIS A 346 10.41 -11.25 0.28
CA HIS A 346 9.51 -10.13 0.02
C HIS A 346 8.92 -9.56 1.32
N GLY A 347 8.49 -10.41 2.25
CA GLY A 347 8.04 -9.96 3.57
C GLY A 347 9.07 -9.09 4.29
N ARG A 348 10.37 -9.42 4.21
CA ARG A 348 11.43 -8.60 4.78
C ARG A 348 11.62 -7.25 4.05
N ILE A 349 11.43 -7.21 2.75
CA ILE A 349 11.42 -5.94 2.00
C ILE A 349 10.25 -5.04 2.45
N LEU A 350 9.09 -5.60 2.79
CA LEU A 350 7.92 -4.83 3.25
C LEU A 350 8.15 -4.08 4.58
N THR A 351 9.21 -4.41 5.34
CA THR A 351 9.62 -3.58 6.49
C THR A 351 10.01 -2.16 6.07
N ALA A 352 10.51 -1.98 4.84
CA ALA A 352 10.75 -0.67 4.25
C ALA A 352 9.45 0.15 4.14
N TRP A 353 8.33 -0.50 3.78
CA TRP A 353 7.02 0.16 3.73
C TRP A 353 6.57 0.64 5.12
N GLY A 354 6.70 -0.20 6.15
CA GLY A 354 6.38 0.21 7.51
C GLY A 354 7.16 1.42 7.98
N LEU A 355 8.49 1.44 7.72
CA LEU A 355 9.34 2.57 8.09
C LEU A 355 9.04 3.82 7.24
N ALA A 356 8.82 3.65 5.94
CA ALA A 356 8.45 4.72 5.02
C ALA A 356 7.15 5.42 5.43
N GLY A 357 6.18 4.66 5.96
CA GLY A 357 4.91 5.17 6.48
C GLY A 357 5.08 6.14 7.66
N ILE A 358 6.18 6.06 8.39
CA ILE A 358 6.56 7.07 9.40
C ILE A 358 7.31 8.22 8.74
N VAL A 359 8.39 7.90 8.05
CA VAL A 359 9.37 8.91 7.60
C VAL A 359 8.75 9.87 6.58
N GLY A 360 7.98 9.38 5.60
CA GLY A 360 7.40 10.21 4.55
C GLY A 360 6.44 11.27 5.07
N PRO A 361 5.31 10.86 5.69
CA PRO A 361 4.31 11.80 6.19
C PRO A 361 4.85 12.71 7.29
N LEU A 362 5.69 12.17 8.20
CA LEU A 362 6.28 12.97 9.28
C LEU A 362 7.23 14.03 8.74
N LEU A 363 8.10 13.68 7.80
CA LEU A 363 9.03 14.63 7.20
C LEU A 363 8.26 15.76 6.51
N LEU A 364 7.23 15.42 5.74
CA LEU A 364 6.41 16.39 5.04
C LEU A 364 5.68 17.32 6.00
N SER A 365 5.01 16.76 7.04
CA SER A 365 4.28 17.56 8.02
C SER A 365 5.20 18.45 8.88
N LEU A 366 6.39 17.97 9.26
CA LEU A 366 7.38 18.77 10.02
C LEU A 366 7.92 19.96 9.22
N ILE A 367 8.21 19.76 7.94
CA ILE A 367 8.68 20.83 7.06
C ILE A 367 7.55 21.82 6.82
N TYR A 368 6.33 21.33 6.56
CA TYR A 368 5.16 22.16 6.37
C TYR A 368 4.85 23.05 7.59
N GLU A 369 4.88 22.49 8.81
CA GLU A 369 4.63 23.27 10.03
C GLU A 369 5.64 24.43 10.24
N ARG A 370 6.86 24.30 9.71
CA ARG A 370 7.91 25.32 9.82
C ARG A 370 7.88 26.34 8.69
N THR A 371 7.50 25.93 7.51
CA THR A 371 7.63 26.74 6.29
C THR A 371 6.28 27.22 5.76
N HIS A 372 5.18 26.62 6.21
CA HIS A 372 3.84 26.78 5.64
C HIS A 372 3.79 26.56 4.14
N SER A 373 4.66 25.66 3.64
CA SER A 373 4.77 25.31 2.22
C SER A 373 5.17 23.86 2.05
N TYR A 374 4.61 23.23 1.01
CA TYR A 374 4.98 21.86 0.59
C TYR A 374 6.23 21.83 -0.30
N SER A 375 6.58 22.96 -0.95
CA SER A 375 7.62 23.03 -1.99
C SER A 375 8.97 22.50 -1.54
N LEU A 376 9.43 22.89 -0.33
CA LEU A 376 10.73 22.43 0.18
C LEU A 376 10.79 20.90 0.33
N THR A 377 9.71 20.29 0.78
CA THR A 377 9.64 18.82 0.90
C THR A 377 9.63 18.13 -0.47
N LEU A 378 8.92 18.71 -1.44
CA LEU A 378 8.86 18.18 -2.80
C LEU A 378 10.22 18.25 -3.50
N TYR A 379 10.99 19.34 -3.31
CA TYR A 379 12.38 19.42 -3.76
C TYR A 379 13.29 18.40 -3.07
N PHE A 380 13.11 18.21 -1.76
CA PHE A 380 13.85 17.19 -1.02
C PHE A 380 13.55 15.78 -1.56
N PHE A 381 12.28 15.48 -1.85
CA PHE A 381 11.88 14.20 -2.45
C PHE A 381 12.49 14.02 -3.85
N SER A 382 12.49 15.06 -4.68
CA SER A 382 13.20 15.03 -5.97
C SER A 382 14.69 14.69 -5.79
N GLY A 383 15.37 15.30 -4.82
CA GLY A 383 16.76 14.99 -4.46
C GLY A 383 16.95 13.53 -3.99
N CYS A 384 16.02 12.98 -3.22
CA CYS A 384 16.04 11.58 -2.81
C CYS A 384 15.98 10.62 -4.01
N PHE A 385 15.20 10.97 -5.05
CA PHE A 385 15.14 10.17 -6.27
C PHE A 385 16.41 10.24 -7.12
N VAL A 386 17.20 11.32 -7.04
CA VAL A 386 18.53 11.35 -7.64
C VAL A 386 19.44 10.28 -6.99
N VAL A 387 19.40 10.17 -5.66
CA VAL A 387 20.13 9.12 -4.95
C VAL A 387 19.63 7.73 -5.34
N ASN A 388 18.31 7.54 -5.42
CA ASN A 388 17.70 6.29 -5.85
C ASN A 388 18.12 5.89 -7.27
N LEU A 389 18.17 6.86 -8.18
CA LEU A 389 18.63 6.63 -9.55
C LEU A 389 20.07 6.09 -9.58
N ILE A 390 20.96 6.69 -8.78
CA ILE A 390 22.36 6.22 -8.67
C ILE A 390 22.39 4.77 -8.16
N VAL A 391 21.65 4.44 -7.11
CA VAL A 391 21.58 3.08 -6.57
C VAL A 391 21.00 2.09 -7.59
N ALA A 392 19.95 2.48 -8.33
CA ALA A 392 19.37 1.65 -9.37
C ALA A 392 20.33 1.39 -10.54
N LEU A 393 21.12 2.39 -10.92
CA LEU A 393 22.16 2.25 -11.94
C LEU A 393 23.28 1.30 -11.45
N ILE A 394 23.72 1.40 -10.19
CA ILE A 394 24.68 0.47 -9.60
C ILE A 394 24.12 -0.96 -9.62
N LEU A 395 22.84 -1.15 -9.22
CA LEU A 395 22.18 -2.46 -9.30
C LEU A 395 22.11 -2.99 -10.73
N LYS A 396 21.83 -2.11 -11.71
CA LYS A 396 21.75 -2.48 -13.13
C LYS A 396 23.09 -2.99 -13.66
N TYR A 397 24.18 -2.29 -13.38
CA TYR A 397 25.50 -2.62 -13.95
C TYR A 397 26.27 -3.67 -13.16
N LYS A 398 26.31 -3.59 -11.81
CA LYS A 398 27.07 -4.55 -10.98
C LYS A 398 26.37 -5.90 -10.74
N ALA A 399 25.07 -6.02 -11.00
CA ALA A 399 24.39 -7.31 -10.89
C ALA A 399 24.48 -8.15 -12.17
N GLN A 400 25.14 -7.65 -13.23
CA GLN A 400 25.47 -8.40 -14.44
C GLN A 400 26.84 -9.07 -14.36
N ALA A 401 27.71 -8.61 -13.49
CA ALA A 401 28.98 -9.23 -13.13
C ALA A 401 28.79 -10.20 -11.94
#